data_4799218dcd7b517389be00aad286ceb7
#
_entry.id   4799218dcd7b517389be00aad286ceb7
#
_cell.length_a   1.000
_cell.length_b   1.000
_cell.length_c   1.000
_cell.angle_alpha   90.00
_cell.angle_beta   90.00
_cell.angle_gamma   90.00
#
_symmetry.space_group_name_H-M   'P 1'
#
loop_
_entity.id
_entity.type
_entity.pdbx_description
1 polymer ?
#
loop_
_entity_poly.entity_id
_entity_poly.type
_entity_poly.pdbx_seq_one_letter_code
_entity_poly.pdbx_strand_id
1 'polypeptide(L)'
;LYMFDVAALETLKSADAFDAFYAPIAKQLRGGKTLLQCQYPYLGKLTGRALFEQWRITSKKLGLAYLSADPKLRVKWAGPSMSTVSNITSRQMETWSHGQEIFDALGVVHIAKDRIKNICHLGVATFEWSFLNRGTQAPQPAPYVNLTAPSGIIWEWNDAASPHVVSGG
;
A
#
# COMPACT_ATOMS: atom_id res chain seq x y z
N LEU A 1 8.68 0.73 -5.34
CA LEU A 1 8.67 -0.08 -4.11
C LEU A 1 9.77 0.34 -3.14
N TYR A 2 11.07 0.23 -3.48
CA TYR A 2 12.22 0.43 -2.59
C TYR A 2 12.16 1.74 -1.77
N MET A 3 11.98 2.88 -2.44
CA MET A 3 11.93 4.19 -1.77
C MET A 3 10.81 4.27 -0.70
N PHE A 4 9.63 3.72 -0.99
CA PHE A 4 8.52 3.73 -0.05
C PHE A 4 8.66 2.69 1.07
N ASP A 5 9.39 1.59 0.84
CA ASP A 5 9.73 0.66 1.91
C ASP A 5 10.73 1.29 2.90
N VAL A 6 11.66 2.11 2.40
CA VAL A 6 12.52 2.93 3.27
C VAL A 6 11.70 3.98 4.02
N ALA A 7 10.78 4.69 3.35
CA ALA A 7 9.87 5.63 4.00
C ALA A 7 9.07 4.99 5.15
N ALA A 8 8.61 3.73 4.94
CA ALA A 8 7.89 2.97 5.94
C ALA A 8 8.78 2.56 7.13
N LEU A 9 10.06 2.32 6.93
CA LEU A 9 11.02 2.14 8.02
C LEU A 9 11.28 3.45 8.77
N GLU A 10 11.39 4.58 8.07
CA GLU A 10 11.61 5.88 8.70
C GLU A 10 10.42 6.31 9.56
N THR A 11 9.18 6.09 9.09
CA THR A 11 7.99 6.45 9.88
C THR A 11 7.83 5.62 11.15
N LEU A 12 8.34 4.37 11.18
CA LEU A 12 8.37 3.57 12.40
C LEU A 12 9.36 4.10 13.45
N LYS A 13 10.41 4.82 13.03
CA LYS A 13 11.34 5.44 13.97
C LYS A 13 10.70 6.65 14.65
N SER A 14 10.20 7.59 13.86
CA SER A 14 9.48 8.79 14.34
C SER A 14 8.86 9.57 13.17
N ALA A 15 7.93 10.48 13.49
CA ALA A 15 7.39 11.43 12.52
C ALA A 15 8.49 12.33 11.93
N ASP A 16 9.46 12.76 12.75
CA ASP A 16 10.57 13.62 12.32
C ASP A 16 11.51 12.87 11.34
N ALA A 17 11.78 11.58 11.59
CA ALA A 17 12.57 10.76 10.67
C ALA A 17 11.87 10.60 9.31
N PHE A 18 10.56 10.40 9.31
CA PHE A 18 9.77 10.38 8.08
C PHE A 18 9.84 11.74 7.37
N ASP A 19 9.67 12.84 8.07
CA ASP A 19 9.73 14.18 7.49
C ASP A 19 11.10 14.48 6.89
N ALA A 20 12.16 14.18 7.59
CA ALA A 20 13.52 14.36 7.09
C ALA A 20 13.75 13.58 5.79
N PHE A 21 13.21 12.36 5.70
CA PHE A 21 13.28 11.53 4.50
C PHE A 21 12.40 12.05 3.36
N TYR A 22 11.14 12.39 3.66
CA TYR A 22 10.13 12.66 2.63
C TYR A 22 10.08 14.13 2.18
N ALA A 23 10.47 15.09 3.01
CA ALA A 23 10.39 16.52 2.69
C ALA A 23 11.09 16.91 1.37
N PRO A 24 12.30 16.40 1.04
CA PRO A 24 12.93 16.67 -0.26
C PRO A 24 12.11 16.17 -1.44
N ILE A 25 11.48 14.98 -1.30
CA ILE A 25 10.63 14.36 -2.31
C ILE A 25 9.36 15.21 -2.49
N ALA A 26 8.68 15.53 -1.39
CA ALA A 26 7.48 16.37 -1.40
C ALA A 26 7.73 17.75 -2.01
N LYS A 27 8.90 18.35 -1.75
CA LYS A 27 9.29 19.63 -2.36
C LYS A 27 9.39 19.52 -3.88
N GLN A 28 9.98 18.44 -4.39
CA GLN A 28 10.11 18.22 -5.83
C GLN A 28 8.76 17.95 -6.50
N LEU A 29 7.87 17.18 -5.85
CA LEU A 29 6.50 16.93 -6.33
C LEU A 29 5.70 18.23 -6.43
N ARG A 30 5.75 19.08 -5.39
CA ARG A 30 5.11 20.42 -5.42
C ARG A 30 5.71 21.33 -6.49
N GLY A 31 6.97 21.12 -6.86
CA GLY A 31 7.65 21.82 -7.97
C GLY A 31 7.31 21.27 -9.36
N GLY A 32 6.32 20.36 -9.47
CA GLY A 32 5.82 19.82 -10.74
C GLY A 32 6.58 18.61 -11.28
N LYS A 33 7.53 18.04 -10.51
CA LYS A 33 8.18 16.77 -10.91
C LYS A 33 7.23 15.59 -10.70
N THR A 34 7.31 14.61 -11.57
CA THR A 34 6.63 13.33 -11.38
C THR A 34 7.29 12.52 -10.24
N LEU A 35 6.56 11.58 -9.65
CA LEU A 35 7.11 10.68 -8.65
C LEU A 35 8.34 9.92 -9.17
N LEU A 36 8.31 9.48 -10.41
CA LEU A 36 9.44 8.80 -11.06
C LEU A 36 10.68 9.70 -11.10
N GLN A 37 10.54 10.96 -11.49
CA GLN A 37 11.63 11.92 -11.50
C GLN A 37 12.21 12.19 -10.10
N CYS A 38 11.36 12.14 -9.06
CA CYS A 38 11.80 12.27 -7.67
C CYS A 38 12.57 11.05 -7.17
N GLN A 39 12.26 9.86 -7.71
CA GLN A 39 12.93 8.62 -7.31
C GLN A 39 14.36 8.50 -7.83
N TYR A 40 14.64 8.96 -9.05
CA TYR A 40 15.97 8.80 -9.67
C TYR A 40 17.12 9.36 -8.82
N PRO A 41 17.06 10.58 -8.30
CA PRO A 41 18.11 11.10 -7.42
C PRO A 41 18.29 10.28 -6.14
N TYR A 42 17.16 9.74 -5.60
CA TYR A 42 17.18 8.89 -4.41
C TYR A 42 17.83 7.54 -4.67
N LEU A 43 17.53 6.91 -5.82
CA LEU A 43 18.11 5.63 -6.19
C LEU A 43 19.61 5.73 -6.50
N GLY A 44 20.07 6.92 -6.90
CA GLY A 44 21.47 7.15 -7.22
C GLY A 44 21.95 6.24 -8.35
N LYS A 45 22.96 5.41 -8.07
CA LYS A 45 23.53 4.45 -9.02
C LYS A 45 22.94 3.03 -8.90
N LEU A 46 21.94 2.83 -8.03
CA LEU A 46 21.31 1.52 -7.88
C LEU A 46 20.43 1.21 -9.09
N THR A 47 20.81 0.22 -9.86
CA THR A 47 20.08 -0.23 -11.05
C THR A 47 20.02 -1.76 -11.13
N GLY A 48 19.07 -2.28 -11.86
CA GLY A 48 18.95 -3.70 -12.18
C GLY A 48 19.05 -4.58 -10.93
N ARG A 49 19.97 -5.55 -10.97
CA ARG A 49 20.12 -6.53 -9.88
C ARG A 49 20.52 -5.91 -8.55
N ALA A 50 21.36 -4.87 -8.55
CA ALA A 50 21.77 -4.20 -7.31
C ALA A 50 20.58 -3.55 -6.60
N LEU A 51 19.69 -2.90 -7.34
CA LEU A 51 18.45 -2.33 -6.81
C LEU A 51 17.51 -3.43 -6.28
N PHE A 52 17.36 -4.52 -7.01
CA PHE A 52 16.54 -5.66 -6.58
C PHE A 52 17.04 -6.26 -5.25
N GLU A 53 18.33 -6.53 -5.14
CA GLU A 53 18.89 -7.08 -3.90
C GLU A 53 18.77 -6.10 -2.72
N GLN A 54 19.00 -4.81 -2.95
CA GLN A 54 18.82 -3.79 -1.93
C GLN A 54 17.36 -3.68 -1.49
N TRP A 55 16.41 -3.73 -2.44
CA TRP A 55 14.98 -3.76 -2.12
C TRP A 55 14.63 -5.01 -1.31
N ARG A 56 15.11 -6.19 -1.70
CA ARG A 56 14.85 -7.46 -1.00
C ARG A 56 15.33 -7.43 0.46
N ILE A 57 16.52 -6.87 0.70
CA ILE A 57 17.05 -6.67 2.06
C ILE A 57 16.15 -5.72 2.85
N THR A 58 15.76 -4.60 2.24
CA THR A 58 14.91 -3.57 2.87
C THR A 58 13.52 -4.11 3.19
N SER A 59 12.89 -4.82 2.27
CA SER A 59 11.58 -5.46 2.47
C SER A 59 11.60 -6.47 3.62
N LYS A 60 12.68 -7.27 3.74
CA LYS A 60 12.85 -8.18 4.88
C LYS A 60 12.98 -7.42 6.21
N LYS A 61 13.79 -6.35 6.26
CA LYS A 61 13.91 -5.48 7.44
C LYS A 61 12.58 -4.87 7.81
N LEU A 62 11.83 -4.40 6.81
CA LEU A 62 10.50 -3.84 6.99
C LEU A 62 9.56 -4.83 7.65
N GLY A 63 9.46 -6.05 7.12
CA GLY A 63 8.62 -7.10 7.70
C GLY A 63 8.96 -7.38 9.17
N LEU A 64 10.25 -7.50 9.51
CA LEU A 64 10.69 -7.71 10.88
C LEU A 64 10.36 -6.53 11.81
N ALA A 65 10.52 -5.28 11.33
CA ALA A 65 10.21 -4.10 12.12
C ALA A 65 8.71 -4.00 12.44
N TYR A 66 7.84 -4.34 11.48
CA TYR A 66 6.39 -4.31 11.68
C TYR A 66 5.89 -5.48 12.55
N LEU A 67 6.58 -6.60 12.60
CA LEU A 67 6.22 -7.71 13.52
C LEU A 67 6.32 -7.31 14.99
N SER A 68 7.20 -6.37 15.34
CA SER A 68 7.40 -5.88 16.72
C SER A 68 6.72 -4.54 16.99
N ALA A 69 6.11 -3.91 15.98
CA ALA A 69 5.43 -2.63 16.13
C ALA A 69 4.03 -2.80 16.78
N ASP A 70 3.62 -1.84 17.60
CA ASP A 70 2.24 -1.78 18.09
C ASP A 70 1.29 -1.64 16.89
N PRO A 71 0.35 -2.59 16.67
CA PRO A 71 -0.57 -2.56 15.53
C PRO A 71 -1.48 -1.33 15.50
N LYS A 72 -1.72 -0.69 16.63
CA LYS A 72 -2.57 0.50 16.78
C LYS A 72 -1.80 1.82 16.68
N LEU A 73 -0.47 1.78 16.77
CA LEU A 73 0.35 2.98 16.66
C LEU A 73 0.03 3.71 15.35
N ARG A 74 -0.24 5.00 15.44
CA ARG A 74 -0.45 5.82 14.26
C ARG A 74 0.88 6.38 13.77
N VAL A 75 1.16 6.13 12.52
CA VAL A 75 2.39 6.58 11.85
C VAL A 75 2.07 7.65 10.80
N LYS A 76 3.01 8.57 10.62
CA LYS A 76 2.94 9.60 9.58
C LYS A 76 3.16 8.99 8.20
N TRP A 77 2.49 9.54 7.20
CA TRP A 77 2.65 9.08 5.81
C TRP A 77 2.59 10.26 4.83
N ALA A 78 2.86 9.98 3.54
CA ALA A 78 2.76 10.95 2.45
C ALA A 78 1.33 11.48 2.21
N GLY A 79 0.33 10.74 2.68
CA GLY A 79 -1.07 11.12 2.76
C GLY A 79 -1.52 11.23 4.23
N PRO A 80 -2.76 10.84 4.55
CA PRO A 80 -3.23 10.78 5.92
C PRO A 80 -2.38 9.85 6.80
N SER A 81 -2.20 10.19 8.07
CA SER A 81 -1.61 9.26 9.04
C SER A 81 -2.51 8.04 9.22
N MET A 82 -1.91 6.88 9.38
CA MET A 82 -2.62 5.60 9.45
C MET A 82 -2.04 4.71 10.55
N SER A 83 -2.74 3.64 10.91
CA SER A 83 -2.18 2.63 11.82
C SER A 83 -1.01 1.89 11.16
N THR A 84 -0.13 1.31 11.98
CA THR A 84 0.95 0.44 11.48
C THR A 84 0.40 -0.72 10.67
N VAL A 85 -0.73 -1.31 11.06
CA VAL A 85 -1.41 -2.36 10.28
C VAL A 85 -1.81 -1.85 8.89
N SER A 86 -2.44 -0.68 8.80
CA SER A 86 -2.81 -0.10 7.50
C SER A 86 -1.57 0.23 6.66
N ASN A 87 -0.50 0.70 7.30
CA ASN A 87 0.73 1.05 6.61
C ASN A 87 1.42 -0.18 6.00
N ILE A 88 1.59 -1.26 6.77
CA ILE A 88 2.20 -2.49 6.22
C ILE A 88 1.28 -3.17 5.18
N THR A 89 -0.04 -3.09 5.36
CA THR A 89 -1.00 -3.60 4.37
C THR A 89 -0.90 -2.82 3.06
N SER A 90 -0.70 -1.50 3.12
CA SER A 90 -0.44 -0.69 1.92
C SER A 90 0.84 -1.13 1.22
N ARG A 91 1.92 -1.45 1.96
CA ARG A 91 3.15 -1.99 1.37
C ARG A 91 2.94 -3.37 0.74
N GLN A 92 2.12 -4.22 1.38
CA GLN A 92 1.71 -5.51 0.81
C GLN A 92 0.94 -5.30 -0.51
N MET A 93 -0.01 -4.39 -0.53
CA MET A 93 -0.82 -4.06 -1.71
C MET A 93 0.07 -3.57 -2.87
N GLU A 94 0.97 -2.63 -2.61
CA GLU A 94 1.92 -2.12 -3.62
C GLU A 94 2.81 -3.23 -4.19
N THR A 95 3.33 -4.10 -3.32
CA THR A 95 4.19 -5.21 -3.75
C THR A 95 3.41 -6.22 -4.58
N TRP A 96 2.18 -6.51 -4.19
CA TRP A 96 1.31 -7.43 -4.92
C TRP A 96 0.91 -6.86 -6.29
N SER A 97 0.49 -5.60 -6.32
CA SER A 97 0.04 -4.92 -7.54
C SER A 97 1.16 -4.78 -8.58
N HIS A 98 2.32 -4.22 -8.16
CA HIS A 98 3.47 -4.13 -9.07
C HIS A 98 4.08 -5.50 -9.40
N GLY A 99 3.92 -6.49 -8.52
CA GLY A 99 4.28 -7.88 -8.81
C GLY A 99 3.44 -8.44 -9.96
N GLN A 100 2.14 -8.12 -10.01
CA GLN A 100 1.26 -8.56 -11.09
C GLN A 100 1.76 -8.08 -12.46
N GLU A 101 2.18 -6.81 -12.57
CA GLU A 101 2.75 -6.27 -13.81
C GLU A 101 3.94 -7.10 -14.33
N ILE A 102 4.77 -7.63 -13.41
CA ILE A 102 5.91 -8.48 -13.77
C ILE A 102 5.45 -9.86 -14.24
N PHE A 103 4.48 -10.47 -13.54
CA PHE A 103 3.90 -11.75 -13.95
C PHE A 103 3.27 -11.65 -15.34
N ASP A 104 2.51 -10.58 -15.59
CA ASP A 104 1.87 -10.32 -16.88
C ASP A 104 2.92 -10.15 -18.01
N ALA A 105 3.98 -9.39 -17.75
CA ALA A 105 5.07 -9.18 -18.71
C ALA A 105 5.84 -10.46 -19.05
N LEU A 106 5.89 -11.41 -18.11
CA LEU A 106 6.55 -12.72 -18.31
C LEU A 106 5.60 -13.80 -18.85
N GLY A 107 4.30 -13.51 -18.97
CA GLY A 107 3.28 -14.50 -19.35
C GLY A 107 3.12 -15.61 -18.31
N VAL A 108 3.42 -15.35 -17.04
CA VAL A 108 3.34 -16.32 -15.94
C VAL A 108 2.11 -16.02 -15.08
N VAL A 109 1.33 -17.04 -14.78
CA VAL A 109 0.15 -16.89 -13.92
C VAL A 109 0.57 -16.61 -12.48
N HIS A 110 0.11 -15.48 -11.96
CA HIS A 110 0.27 -15.14 -10.53
C HIS A 110 -0.82 -15.82 -9.70
N ILE A 111 -0.46 -16.86 -8.96
CA ILE A 111 -1.41 -17.59 -8.11
C ILE A 111 -1.63 -16.78 -6.82
N ALA A 112 -2.78 -16.14 -6.73
CA ALA A 112 -3.20 -15.43 -5.52
C ALA A 112 -3.43 -16.43 -4.37
N LYS A 113 -3.31 -15.95 -3.14
CA LYS A 113 -3.57 -16.70 -1.89
C LYS A 113 -4.37 -15.83 -0.94
N ASP A 114 -5.03 -16.43 0.04
CA ASP A 114 -5.93 -15.76 0.99
C ASP A 114 -5.29 -14.59 1.77
N ARG A 115 -3.97 -14.51 1.80
CA ARG A 115 -3.28 -13.33 2.38
C ARG A 115 -3.65 -11.99 1.72
N ILE A 116 -4.22 -12.01 0.50
CA ILE A 116 -4.73 -10.79 -0.17
C ILE A 116 -5.99 -10.24 0.49
N LYS A 117 -6.62 -10.96 1.42
CA LYS A 117 -7.77 -10.46 2.20
C LYS A 117 -7.46 -9.10 2.85
N ASN A 118 -6.23 -8.91 3.33
CA ASN A 118 -5.81 -7.64 3.91
C ASN A 118 -5.89 -6.49 2.90
N ILE A 119 -5.53 -6.76 1.63
CA ILE A 119 -5.60 -5.77 0.54
C ILE A 119 -7.06 -5.45 0.24
N CYS A 120 -7.93 -6.45 0.15
CA CYS A 120 -9.37 -6.25 -0.03
C CYS A 120 -9.95 -5.42 1.12
N HIS A 121 -9.60 -5.77 2.37
CA HIS A 121 -10.01 -5.01 3.55
C HIS A 121 -9.54 -3.54 3.49
N LEU A 122 -8.31 -3.29 3.05
CA LEU A 122 -7.81 -1.93 2.87
C LEU A 122 -8.67 -1.16 1.85
N GLY A 123 -9.03 -1.80 0.73
CA GLY A 123 -9.91 -1.20 -0.29
C GLY A 123 -11.27 -0.80 0.29
N VAL A 124 -11.89 -1.69 1.07
CA VAL A 124 -13.16 -1.42 1.76
C VAL A 124 -13.00 -0.29 2.78
N ALA A 125 -11.96 -0.33 3.62
CA ALA A 125 -11.71 0.66 4.66
C ALA A 125 -11.37 2.06 4.11
N THR A 126 -10.87 2.16 2.87
CA THR A 126 -10.54 3.43 2.22
C THR A 126 -11.60 3.88 1.20
N PHE A 127 -12.74 3.21 1.14
CA PHE A 127 -13.79 3.50 0.18
C PHE A 127 -14.24 4.96 0.24
N GLU A 128 -14.67 5.46 1.40
CA GLU A 128 -15.09 6.85 1.58
C GLU A 128 -13.97 7.84 1.26
N TRP A 129 -12.75 7.55 1.73
CA TRP A 129 -11.60 8.40 1.49
C TRP A 129 -11.31 8.57 -0.02
N SER A 130 -11.54 7.52 -0.82
CA SER A 130 -11.34 7.58 -2.27
C SER A 130 -12.26 8.58 -2.98
N PHE A 131 -13.46 8.79 -2.45
CA PHE A 131 -14.41 9.81 -2.92
C PHE A 131 -14.04 11.20 -2.42
N LEU A 132 -13.74 11.34 -1.13
CA LEU A 132 -13.30 12.59 -0.52
C LEU A 132 -12.08 13.17 -1.23
N ASN A 133 -11.12 12.33 -1.59
CA ASN A 133 -9.91 12.73 -2.31
C ASN A 133 -10.19 13.25 -3.73
N ARG A 134 -11.37 12.95 -4.29
CA ARG A 134 -11.86 13.48 -5.58
C ARG A 134 -12.85 14.63 -5.41
N GLY A 135 -13.05 15.12 -4.18
CA GLY A 135 -14.02 16.17 -3.88
C GLY A 135 -15.49 15.75 -4.06
N THR A 136 -15.77 14.44 -3.96
CA THR A 136 -17.10 13.86 -4.09
C THR A 136 -17.52 13.12 -2.81
N GLN A 137 -18.79 12.81 -2.68
CA GLN A 137 -19.32 12.03 -1.56
C GLN A 137 -19.48 10.56 -1.97
N ALA A 138 -19.09 9.67 -1.07
CA ALA A 138 -19.34 8.26 -1.25
C ALA A 138 -20.84 7.95 -1.13
N PRO A 139 -21.37 6.99 -1.92
CA PRO A 139 -22.75 6.52 -1.76
C PRO A 139 -22.95 5.94 -0.35
N GLN A 140 -24.16 6.16 0.17
CA GLN A 140 -24.59 5.65 1.48
C GLN A 140 -25.88 4.83 1.32
N PRO A 141 -26.02 3.74 2.05
CA PRO A 141 -25.00 3.10 2.89
C PRO A 141 -23.83 2.58 2.07
N ALA A 142 -22.68 2.34 2.73
CA ALA A 142 -21.52 1.74 2.08
C ALA A 142 -21.89 0.41 1.39
N PRO A 143 -21.27 0.05 0.25
CA PRO A 143 -21.60 -1.18 -0.47
C PRO A 143 -21.35 -2.42 0.38
N TYR A 144 -22.27 -3.39 0.33
CA TYR A 144 -21.98 -4.75 0.76
C TYR A 144 -20.95 -5.36 -0.20
N VAL A 145 -19.87 -5.85 0.33
CA VAL A 145 -18.80 -6.48 -0.45
C VAL A 145 -18.78 -7.98 -0.16
N ASN A 146 -18.92 -8.79 -1.20
CA ASN A 146 -18.89 -10.25 -1.14
C ASN A 146 -17.90 -10.77 -2.19
N LEU A 147 -16.78 -11.32 -1.75
CA LEU A 147 -15.73 -11.82 -2.62
C LEU A 147 -15.43 -13.29 -2.36
N THR A 148 -15.30 -14.06 -3.44
CA THR A 148 -14.79 -15.43 -3.35
C THR A 148 -13.26 -15.39 -3.22
N ALA A 149 -12.76 -15.92 -2.10
CA ALA A 149 -11.33 -16.03 -1.85
C ALA A 149 -10.65 -17.06 -2.78
N PRO A 150 -9.32 -16.99 -2.96
CA PRO A 150 -8.57 -18.02 -3.69
C PRO A 150 -8.78 -19.45 -3.15
N SER A 151 -9.04 -19.61 -1.85
CA SER A 151 -9.40 -20.90 -1.23
C SER A 151 -10.85 -21.34 -1.46
N GLY A 152 -11.69 -20.49 -2.07
CA GLY A 152 -13.10 -20.75 -2.28
C GLY A 152 -14.02 -20.31 -1.13
N ILE A 153 -13.46 -19.84 0.01
CA ILE A 153 -14.30 -19.28 1.08
C ILE A 153 -14.81 -17.88 0.68
N ILE A 154 -15.90 -17.45 1.31
CA ILE A 154 -16.46 -16.13 1.06
C ILE A 154 -15.92 -15.12 2.08
N TRP A 155 -15.52 -13.96 1.59
CA TRP A 155 -15.18 -12.80 2.39
C TRP A 155 -16.26 -11.75 2.25
N GLU A 156 -16.71 -11.23 3.37
CA GLU A 156 -17.80 -10.26 3.41
C GLU A 156 -17.41 -9.04 4.24
N TRP A 157 -17.92 -7.88 3.83
CA TRP A 157 -17.79 -6.61 4.53
C TRP A 157 -19.08 -5.79 4.36
N ASN A 158 -19.36 -4.97 5.36
CA ASN A 158 -20.51 -4.09 5.46
C ASN A 158 -21.85 -4.88 5.57
N ASP A 159 -22.95 -4.15 5.55
CA ASP A 159 -24.28 -4.72 5.75
C ASP A 159 -24.80 -5.38 4.47
N ALA A 160 -25.21 -6.63 4.57
CA ALA A 160 -25.81 -7.39 3.46
C ALA A 160 -27.13 -6.80 2.96
N ALA A 161 -27.81 -5.97 3.76
CA ALA A 161 -29.02 -5.24 3.36
C ALA A 161 -28.72 -3.97 2.52
N SER A 162 -27.45 -3.63 2.28
CA SER A 162 -27.10 -2.48 1.45
C SER A 162 -27.66 -2.63 0.03
N PRO A 163 -28.27 -1.58 -0.55
CA PRO A 163 -28.72 -1.58 -1.94
C PRO A 163 -27.55 -1.55 -2.95
N HIS A 164 -26.34 -1.27 -2.47
CA HIS A 164 -25.13 -1.28 -3.26
C HIS A 164 -24.34 -2.57 -3.01
N VAL A 165 -24.04 -3.32 -4.06
CA VAL A 165 -23.36 -4.61 -3.96
C VAL A 165 -22.12 -4.63 -4.84
N VAL A 166 -21.01 -5.12 -4.30
CA VAL A 166 -19.78 -5.45 -5.03
C VAL A 166 -19.52 -6.93 -4.82
N SER A 167 -19.51 -7.71 -5.88
CA SER A 167 -19.23 -9.14 -5.84
C SER A 167 -18.21 -9.54 -6.90
N GLY A 168 -17.47 -10.63 -6.63
CA GLY A 168 -16.46 -11.15 -7.54
C GLY A 168 -15.60 -12.26 -6.91
N GLY A 169 -14.60 -12.71 -7.68
CA GLY A 169 -13.64 -13.73 -7.25
C GLY A 169 -12.55 -13.94 -8.26
#